data_d6de038b3a08103d9d6a70ff998dcf45
#
_entry.id   d6de038b3a08103d9d6a70ff998dcf45
#
_cell.length_a   1.000
_cell.length_b   1.000
_cell.length_c   1.000
_cell.angle_alpha   90.00
_cell.angle_beta   90.00
_cell.angle_gamma   90.00
#
_symmetry.space_group_name_H-M   'P 1'
#
loop_
_entity.id
_entity.type
_entity.pdbx_description
1 polymer ?
#
loop_
_entity_poly.entity_id
_entity_poly.type
_entity_poly.pdbx_seq_one_letter_code
_entity_poly.pdbx_strand_id
1 'polypeptide(L)'
;GGKMARHAVDVGSYAENITRQLAAYSSGLKFQNLPSEVVLVAKQCVLDGLGVMLAGSRELLAKKVISFVREEGGNPKSTVVGYGDRTSPSQAAFVNGTAAHALDYDDVLRPLHGHPTVTVLPVVLALGEKLAVGGKEMITAFVAGVEIDARVGAMMGDKHYEKGWHATGTVGTLGAAAAAARLMNLNSDQTAHCLG
;
A
#
# COMPACT_ATOMS: atom_id res chain seq x y z
N GLY A 1 -19.43 44.73 22.79
CA GLY A 1 -18.27 44.09 22.14
C GLY A 1 -18.03 42.71 22.73
N GLY A 2 -18.77 41.67 22.25
CA GLY A 2 -18.53 40.30 22.65
C GLY A 2 -17.34 39.72 21.89
N LYS A 3 -16.25 39.41 22.58
CA LYS A 3 -15.16 38.57 22.02
C LYS A 3 -15.71 37.16 21.84
N MET A 4 -15.92 36.74 20.59
CA MET A 4 -16.06 35.32 20.29
C MET A 4 -14.74 34.63 20.66
N ALA A 5 -14.77 33.80 21.70
CA ALA A 5 -13.70 32.88 22.00
C ALA A 5 -13.63 31.89 20.83
N ARG A 6 -12.58 31.98 20.02
CA ARG A 6 -12.22 30.94 19.07
C ARG A 6 -11.77 29.74 19.91
N HIS A 7 -12.62 28.74 20.06
CA HIS A 7 -12.17 27.45 20.58
C HIS A 7 -11.09 26.94 19.59
N ALA A 8 -9.85 26.96 20.02
CA ALA A 8 -8.80 26.25 19.33
C ALA A 8 -9.20 24.77 19.35
N VAL A 9 -9.51 24.20 18.19
CA VAL A 9 -9.72 22.76 18.06
C VAL A 9 -8.37 22.13 18.41
N ASP A 10 -8.37 21.25 19.40
CA ASP A 10 -7.18 20.46 19.75
C ASP A 10 -6.90 19.47 18.60
N VAL A 11 -6.13 19.93 17.64
CA VAL A 11 -5.78 19.17 16.43
C VAL A 11 -4.99 17.91 16.78
N GLY A 12 -4.25 17.90 17.89
CA GLY A 12 -3.49 16.74 18.35
C GLY A 12 -4.38 15.58 18.74
N SER A 13 -5.40 15.80 19.55
CA SER A 13 -6.32 14.76 20.00
C SER A 13 -7.18 14.20 18.86
N TYR A 14 -7.51 15.04 17.87
CA TYR A 14 -8.30 14.64 16.70
C TYR A 14 -7.49 13.76 15.73
N ALA A 15 -6.24 14.14 15.45
CA ALA A 15 -5.33 13.37 14.60
C ALA A 15 -4.97 12.02 15.23
N GLU A 16 -4.70 12.01 16.54
CA GLU A 16 -4.43 10.78 17.29
C GLU A 16 -5.61 9.80 17.25
N ASN A 17 -6.83 10.31 17.29
CA ASN A 17 -8.05 9.48 17.20
C ASN A 17 -8.22 8.88 15.78
N ILE A 18 -7.94 9.60 14.70
CA ILE A 18 -8.05 9.09 13.32
C ILE A 18 -7.03 7.99 13.06
N THR A 19 -5.75 8.20 13.40
CA THR A 19 -4.71 7.18 13.24
C THR A 19 -5.06 5.89 13.99
N ARG A 20 -5.55 6.01 15.23
CA ARG A 20 -5.99 4.85 16.01
C ARG A 20 -7.19 4.13 15.41
N GLN A 21 -8.16 4.85 14.85
CA GLN A 21 -9.30 4.24 14.16
C GLN A 21 -8.88 3.49 12.91
N LEU A 22 -8.00 4.07 12.08
CA LEU A 22 -7.46 3.43 10.89
C LEU A 22 -6.65 2.18 11.25
N ALA A 23 -5.84 2.26 12.28
CA ALA A 23 -5.04 1.14 12.79
C ALA A 23 -5.91 0.01 13.34
N ALA A 24 -6.94 0.33 14.13
CA ALA A 24 -7.88 -0.65 14.66
C ALA A 24 -8.67 -1.36 13.54
N TYR A 25 -9.10 -0.61 12.53
CA TYR A 25 -9.75 -1.17 11.35
C TYR A 25 -8.80 -2.14 10.61
N SER A 26 -7.60 -1.69 10.25
CA SER A 26 -6.64 -2.47 9.48
C SER A 26 -6.21 -3.75 10.22
N SER A 27 -5.83 -3.65 11.49
CA SER A 27 -5.40 -4.79 12.31
C SER A 27 -6.54 -5.78 12.61
N GLY A 28 -7.77 -5.28 12.75
CA GLY A 28 -8.96 -6.07 13.07
C GLY A 28 -9.62 -6.76 11.86
N LEU A 29 -9.22 -6.42 10.63
CA LEU A 29 -9.85 -6.96 9.43
C LEU A 29 -9.60 -8.46 9.30
N LYS A 30 -10.66 -9.23 9.01
CA LYS A 30 -10.60 -10.69 8.82
C LYS A 30 -11.20 -11.07 7.47
N PHE A 31 -10.64 -12.09 6.81
CA PHE A 31 -11.13 -12.56 5.51
C PHE A 31 -12.62 -12.88 5.51
N GLN A 32 -13.11 -13.48 6.59
CA GLN A 32 -14.51 -13.88 6.72
C GLN A 32 -15.48 -12.68 6.77
N ASN A 33 -14.97 -11.50 7.07
CA ASN A 33 -15.77 -10.26 7.15
C ASN A 33 -15.76 -9.48 5.83
N LEU A 34 -14.99 -9.94 4.82
CA LEU A 34 -14.99 -9.33 3.50
C LEU A 34 -16.20 -9.78 2.69
N PRO A 35 -16.99 -8.84 2.13
CA PRO A 35 -18.03 -9.19 1.16
C PRO A 35 -17.44 -9.93 -0.04
N SER A 36 -18.21 -10.83 -0.63
CA SER A 36 -17.76 -11.65 -1.78
C SER A 36 -17.35 -10.81 -2.99
N GLU A 37 -18.05 -9.71 -3.24
CA GLU A 37 -17.74 -8.74 -4.29
C GLU A 37 -16.40 -8.02 -4.05
N VAL A 38 -16.07 -7.68 -2.80
CA VAL A 38 -14.77 -7.08 -2.45
C VAL A 38 -13.63 -8.08 -2.71
N VAL A 39 -13.84 -9.35 -2.34
CA VAL A 39 -12.86 -10.42 -2.63
C VAL A 39 -12.66 -10.61 -4.12
N LEU A 40 -13.75 -10.54 -4.91
CA LEU A 40 -13.68 -10.67 -6.37
C LEU A 40 -12.88 -9.52 -6.97
N VAL A 41 -13.22 -8.26 -6.61
CA VAL A 41 -12.51 -7.07 -7.10
C VAL A 41 -11.03 -7.09 -6.68
N ALA A 42 -10.73 -7.45 -5.43
CA ALA A 42 -9.35 -7.56 -4.97
C ALA A 42 -8.55 -8.58 -5.79
N LYS A 43 -9.15 -9.73 -6.16
CA LYS A 43 -8.50 -10.71 -7.05
C LYS A 43 -8.26 -10.15 -8.44
N GLN A 44 -9.19 -9.37 -8.98
CA GLN A 44 -9.03 -8.71 -10.28
C GLN A 44 -7.88 -7.69 -10.23
N CYS A 45 -7.81 -6.84 -9.21
CA CYS A 45 -6.71 -5.90 -9.01
C CYS A 45 -5.36 -6.61 -8.87
N VAL A 46 -5.31 -7.73 -8.13
CA VAL A 46 -4.09 -8.55 -8.00
C VAL A 46 -3.67 -9.15 -9.35
N LEU A 47 -4.61 -9.66 -10.14
CA LEU A 47 -4.33 -10.22 -11.46
C LEU A 47 -3.84 -9.15 -12.43
N ASP A 48 -4.51 -8.00 -12.45
CA ASP A 48 -4.11 -6.83 -13.24
C ASP A 48 -2.73 -6.34 -12.83
N GLY A 49 -2.52 -6.12 -11.51
CA GLY A 49 -1.24 -5.69 -10.97
C GLY A 49 -0.07 -6.63 -11.33
N LEU A 50 -0.28 -7.95 -11.32
CA LEU A 50 0.72 -8.91 -11.80
C LEU A 50 0.97 -8.77 -13.30
N GLY A 51 -0.08 -8.53 -14.09
CA GLY A 51 0.03 -8.32 -15.53
C GLY A 51 0.86 -7.09 -15.86
N VAL A 52 0.57 -5.94 -15.21
CA VAL A 52 1.31 -4.70 -15.44
C VAL A 52 2.74 -4.76 -14.91
N MET A 53 3.01 -5.49 -13.81
CA MET A 53 4.38 -5.78 -13.34
C MET A 53 5.19 -6.53 -14.39
N LEU A 54 4.62 -7.60 -14.96
CA LEU A 54 5.26 -8.38 -16.00
C LEU A 54 5.54 -7.54 -17.25
N ALA A 55 4.59 -6.74 -17.69
CA ALA A 55 4.76 -5.86 -18.83
C ALA A 55 5.83 -4.79 -18.56
N GLY A 56 5.71 -4.07 -17.44
CA GLY A 56 6.61 -2.98 -17.06
C GLY A 56 8.02 -3.45 -16.65
N SER A 57 8.21 -4.74 -16.35
CA SER A 57 9.55 -5.29 -16.10
C SER A 57 10.51 -5.13 -17.29
N ARG A 58 9.97 -4.94 -18.48
CA ARG A 58 10.75 -4.72 -19.72
C ARG A 58 11.17 -3.27 -19.92
N GLU A 59 10.59 -2.35 -19.15
CA GLU A 59 10.87 -0.92 -19.24
C GLU A 59 12.28 -0.57 -18.70
N LEU A 60 12.86 0.51 -19.26
CA LEU A 60 14.20 0.95 -18.89
C LEU A 60 14.31 1.27 -17.40
N LEU A 61 13.26 1.87 -16.81
CA LEU A 61 13.21 2.20 -15.39
C LEU A 61 13.34 0.94 -14.52
N ALA A 62 12.54 -0.09 -14.81
CA ALA A 62 12.59 -1.35 -14.08
C ALA A 62 13.93 -2.06 -14.22
N LYS A 63 14.53 -2.03 -15.44
CA LYS A 63 15.88 -2.58 -15.70
C LYS A 63 16.97 -1.89 -14.90
N LYS A 64 16.89 -0.56 -14.71
CA LYS A 64 17.84 0.18 -13.89
C LYS A 64 17.70 -0.19 -12.41
N VAL A 65 16.48 -0.29 -11.91
CA VAL A 65 16.22 -0.62 -10.51
C VAL A 65 16.64 -2.05 -10.18
N ILE A 66 16.35 -3.04 -11.05
CA ILE A 66 16.81 -4.42 -10.80
C ILE A 66 18.33 -4.53 -10.87
N SER A 67 19.02 -3.77 -11.76
CA SER A 67 20.48 -3.74 -11.80
C SER A 67 21.07 -3.24 -10.48
N PHE A 68 20.54 -2.15 -9.94
CA PHE A 68 20.91 -1.62 -8.62
C PHE A 68 20.70 -2.65 -7.51
N VAL A 69 19.53 -3.30 -7.47
CA VAL A 69 19.20 -4.31 -6.44
C VAL A 69 20.13 -5.53 -6.54
N ARG A 70 20.52 -5.95 -7.74
CA ARG A 70 21.50 -7.05 -7.94
C ARG A 70 22.87 -6.70 -7.40
N GLU A 71 23.30 -5.45 -7.57
CA GLU A 71 24.58 -4.94 -7.07
C GLU A 71 24.59 -4.86 -5.53
N GLU A 72 23.51 -4.36 -4.93
CA GLU A 72 23.37 -4.29 -3.48
C GLU A 72 23.25 -5.68 -2.81
N GLY A 73 22.76 -6.67 -3.52
CA GLY A 73 22.48 -7.99 -2.99
C GLY A 73 21.29 -8.00 -2.03
N GLY A 74 21.04 -9.13 -1.37
CA GLY A 74 19.96 -9.24 -0.39
C GLY A 74 19.63 -10.69 -0.03
N ASN A 75 18.95 -10.89 1.10
CA ASN A 75 18.48 -12.22 1.52
C ASN A 75 17.35 -12.68 0.57
N PRO A 76 17.50 -13.79 -0.17
CA PRO A 76 16.59 -14.21 -1.25
C PRO A 76 15.26 -14.78 -0.73
N LYS A 77 14.47 -13.98 -0.05
CA LYS A 77 13.18 -14.36 0.56
C LYS A 77 11.96 -14.01 -0.30
N SER A 78 12.12 -13.12 -1.30
CA SER A 78 10.98 -12.62 -2.08
C SER A 78 11.33 -12.52 -3.55
N THR A 79 10.37 -12.85 -4.40
CA THR A 79 10.52 -12.93 -5.87
C THR A 79 10.41 -11.55 -6.52
N VAL A 80 11.28 -11.29 -7.48
CA VAL A 80 11.18 -10.16 -8.41
C VAL A 80 10.46 -10.62 -9.66
N VAL A 81 9.25 -10.11 -9.85
CA VAL A 81 8.36 -10.49 -10.94
C VAL A 81 8.97 -10.10 -12.30
N GLY A 82 8.93 -11.02 -13.26
CA GLY A 82 9.45 -10.80 -14.61
C GLY A 82 10.94 -11.05 -14.80
N TYR A 83 11.72 -11.17 -13.71
CA TYR A 83 13.17 -11.38 -13.78
C TYR A 83 13.63 -12.76 -13.27
N GLY A 84 12.83 -13.41 -12.45
CA GLY A 84 13.22 -14.68 -11.82
C GLY A 84 14.22 -14.54 -10.67
N ASP A 85 14.64 -13.32 -10.34
CA ASP A 85 15.52 -13.03 -9.20
C ASP A 85 14.74 -13.17 -7.89
N ARG A 86 15.47 -13.47 -6.82
CA ARG A 86 14.98 -13.42 -5.44
C ARG A 86 15.89 -12.52 -4.62
N THR A 87 15.30 -11.69 -3.78
CA THR A 87 16.05 -10.74 -2.94
C THR A 87 15.33 -10.49 -1.62
N SER A 88 15.73 -9.46 -0.87
CA SER A 88 15.03 -9.07 0.36
C SER A 88 13.63 -8.55 0.05
N PRO A 89 12.65 -8.68 0.97
CA PRO A 89 11.28 -8.23 0.73
C PRO A 89 11.17 -6.77 0.35
N SER A 90 11.95 -5.89 0.96
CA SER A 90 11.94 -4.46 0.65
C SER A 90 12.45 -4.18 -0.77
N GLN A 91 13.51 -4.86 -1.18
CA GLN A 91 14.05 -4.72 -2.53
C GLN A 91 13.13 -5.34 -3.58
N ALA A 92 12.54 -6.51 -3.30
CA ALA A 92 11.55 -7.11 -4.20
C ALA A 92 10.32 -6.20 -4.36
N ALA A 93 9.79 -5.64 -3.26
CA ALA A 93 8.68 -4.68 -3.32
C ALA A 93 9.06 -3.43 -4.11
N PHE A 94 10.28 -2.91 -3.97
CA PHE A 94 10.77 -1.76 -4.70
C PHE A 94 10.83 -2.01 -6.22
N VAL A 95 11.43 -3.13 -6.67
CA VAL A 95 11.49 -3.46 -8.10
C VAL A 95 10.09 -3.73 -8.66
N ASN A 96 9.28 -4.52 -7.95
CA ASN A 96 7.95 -4.89 -8.38
C ASN A 96 7.01 -3.68 -8.47
N GLY A 97 7.06 -2.75 -7.51
CA GLY A 97 6.30 -1.50 -7.53
C GLY A 97 6.74 -0.59 -8.67
N THR A 98 8.05 -0.45 -8.89
CA THR A 98 8.59 0.30 -10.02
C THR A 98 8.12 -0.27 -11.36
N ALA A 99 8.17 -1.60 -11.52
CA ALA A 99 7.71 -2.25 -12.73
C ALA A 99 6.20 -2.10 -12.92
N ALA A 100 5.41 -2.23 -11.84
CA ALA A 100 3.96 -2.11 -11.88
C ALA A 100 3.49 -0.73 -12.36
N HIS A 101 4.21 0.34 -12.02
CA HIS A 101 3.85 1.71 -12.39
C HIS A 101 4.59 2.26 -13.62
N ALA A 102 5.53 1.49 -14.18
CA ALA A 102 6.39 1.97 -15.27
C ALA A 102 5.65 2.36 -16.55
N LEU A 103 4.47 1.78 -16.80
CA LEU A 103 3.65 2.02 -17.98
C LEU A 103 2.49 3.01 -17.72
N ASP A 104 2.25 3.40 -16.47
CA ASP A 104 1.08 4.20 -16.06
C ASP A 104 -0.24 3.59 -16.58
N TYR A 105 -0.35 2.26 -16.49
CA TYR A 105 -1.45 1.44 -17.01
C TYR A 105 -2.14 0.63 -15.91
N ASP A 106 -1.81 0.92 -14.68
CA ASP A 106 -2.33 0.34 -13.45
C ASP A 106 -3.64 1.02 -13.02
N ASP A 107 -4.35 0.36 -12.09
CA ASP A 107 -5.65 0.80 -11.62
C ASP A 107 -5.64 2.19 -10.98
N VAL A 108 -6.78 2.87 -11.03
CA VAL A 108 -6.98 4.20 -10.43
C VAL A 108 -8.07 4.14 -9.38
N LEU A 109 -7.80 4.68 -8.20
CA LEU A 109 -8.77 4.82 -7.13
C LEU A 109 -9.14 6.30 -6.92
N ARG A 110 -10.39 6.65 -7.25
CA ARG A 110 -10.86 8.05 -7.23
C ARG A 110 -10.65 8.75 -5.87
N PRO A 111 -11.00 8.15 -4.70
CA PRO A 111 -10.76 8.79 -3.42
C PRO A 111 -9.29 9.05 -3.11
N LEU A 112 -8.38 8.23 -3.64
CA LEU A 112 -6.94 8.40 -3.50
C LEU A 112 -6.39 9.47 -4.44
N HIS A 113 -7.02 9.72 -5.58
CA HIS A 113 -6.44 10.46 -6.71
C HIS A 113 -5.10 9.85 -7.16
N GLY A 114 -5.00 8.52 -7.16
CA GLY A 114 -3.77 7.78 -7.43
C GLY A 114 -4.01 6.28 -7.62
N HIS A 115 -2.93 5.52 -7.61
CA HIS A 115 -2.86 4.13 -8.04
C HIS A 115 -2.56 3.23 -6.83
N PRO A 116 -3.59 2.63 -6.18
CA PRO A 116 -3.41 1.91 -4.92
C PRO A 116 -2.71 0.57 -5.10
N THR A 117 -3.00 -0.16 -6.18
CA THR A 117 -2.48 -1.52 -6.35
C THR A 117 -0.96 -1.54 -6.48
N VAL A 118 -0.35 -0.56 -7.15
CA VAL A 118 1.11 -0.54 -7.34
C VAL A 118 1.91 -0.20 -6.07
N THR A 119 1.26 0.38 -5.08
CA THR A 119 1.89 0.64 -3.77
C THR A 119 1.67 -0.51 -2.79
N VAL A 120 0.49 -1.10 -2.77
CA VAL A 120 0.09 -2.12 -1.80
C VAL A 120 0.50 -3.53 -2.24
N LEU A 121 0.22 -3.92 -3.48
CA LEU A 121 0.43 -5.29 -3.96
C LEU A 121 1.90 -5.74 -3.90
N PRO A 122 2.90 -4.93 -4.28
CA PRO A 122 4.31 -5.35 -4.18
C PRO A 122 4.73 -5.71 -2.77
N VAL A 123 4.24 -4.98 -1.78
CA VAL A 123 4.48 -5.26 -0.35
C VAL A 123 3.79 -6.55 0.08
N VAL A 124 2.54 -6.74 -0.33
CA VAL A 124 1.76 -7.95 -0.02
C VAL A 124 2.43 -9.19 -0.61
N LEU A 125 2.88 -9.14 -1.86
CA LEU A 125 3.60 -10.25 -2.51
C LEU A 125 4.91 -10.56 -1.80
N ALA A 126 5.73 -9.54 -1.57
CA ALA A 126 7.07 -9.71 -1.00
C ALA A 126 7.04 -10.23 0.45
N LEU A 127 6.19 -9.65 1.30
CA LEU A 127 6.02 -10.10 2.67
C LEU A 127 5.24 -11.40 2.77
N GLY A 128 4.21 -11.57 1.94
CA GLY A 128 3.41 -12.79 1.90
C GLY A 128 4.28 -14.01 1.58
N GLU A 129 5.18 -13.89 0.62
CA GLU A 129 6.15 -14.94 0.27
C GLU A 129 7.15 -15.18 1.41
N LYS A 130 7.75 -14.12 1.98
CA LYS A 130 8.68 -14.24 3.12
C LYS A 130 8.04 -14.94 4.32
N LEU A 131 6.79 -14.63 4.62
CA LEU A 131 6.06 -15.14 5.77
C LEU A 131 5.32 -16.44 5.48
N ALA A 132 5.34 -16.91 4.23
CA ALA A 132 4.65 -18.11 3.76
C ALA A 132 3.14 -18.11 4.10
N VAL A 133 2.49 -16.94 3.99
CA VAL A 133 1.05 -16.81 4.28
C VAL A 133 0.19 -17.28 3.12
N GLY A 134 -1.06 -17.67 3.42
CA GLY A 134 -2.01 -18.11 2.41
C GLY A 134 -2.67 -16.95 1.64
N GLY A 135 -3.34 -17.28 0.52
CA GLY A 135 -3.99 -16.28 -0.33
C GLY A 135 -5.10 -15.49 0.38
N LYS A 136 -5.77 -16.06 1.40
CA LYS A 136 -6.78 -15.35 2.18
C LYS A 136 -6.17 -14.22 3.00
N GLU A 137 -5.03 -14.45 3.63
CA GLU A 137 -4.28 -13.46 4.39
C GLU A 137 -3.74 -12.37 3.46
N MET A 138 -3.23 -12.74 2.27
CA MET A 138 -2.76 -11.78 1.26
C MET A 138 -3.89 -10.86 0.77
N ILE A 139 -5.05 -11.43 0.42
CA ILE A 139 -6.23 -10.63 0.01
C ILE A 139 -6.68 -9.71 1.15
N THR A 140 -6.71 -10.19 2.39
CA THR A 140 -7.10 -9.38 3.55
C THR A 140 -6.15 -8.19 3.75
N ALA A 141 -4.85 -8.42 3.64
CA ALA A 141 -3.84 -7.38 3.76
C ALA A 141 -3.91 -6.38 2.59
N PHE A 142 -4.13 -6.86 1.38
CA PHE A 142 -4.34 -6.01 0.21
C PHE A 142 -5.53 -5.07 0.40
N VAL A 143 -6.70 -5.63 0.78
CA VAL A 143 -7.90 -4.83 1.06
C VAL A 143 -7.67 -3.84 2.19
N ALA A 144 -6.99 -4.24 3.28
CA ALA A 144 -6.65 -3.33 4.38
C ALA A 144 -5.83 -2.13 3.88
N GLY A 145 -4.81 -2.37 3.06
CA GLY A 145 -3.96 -1.31 2.51
C GLY A 145 -4.74 -0.36 1.59
N VAL A 146 -5.49 -0.91 0.64
CA VAL A 146 -6.30 -0.10 -0.31
C VAL A 146 -7.34 0.75 0.43
N GLU A 147 -7.98 0.20 1.48
CA GLU A 147 -8.93 0.96 2.31
C GLU A 147 -8.26 2.12 3.07
N ILE A 148 -7.04 1.92 3.58
CA ILE A 148 -6.30 3.02 4.21
C ILE A 148 -5.97 4.11 3.17
N ASP A 149 -5.51 3.74 1.99
CA ASP A 149 -5.25 4.67 0.90
C ASP A 149 -6.51 5.46 0.51
N ALA A 150 -7.65 4.77 0.38
CA ALA A 150 -8.92 5.40 0.04
C ALA A 150 -9.37 6.41 1.11
N ARG A 151 -9.28 6.04 2.38
CA ARG A 151 -9.73 6.89 3.50
C ARG A 151 -8.83 8.10 3.68
N VAL A 152 -7.52 7.90 3.66
CA VAL A 152 -6.56 9.01 3.77
C VAL A 152 -6.64 9.92 2.54
N GLY A 153 -6.71 9.36 1.33
CA GLY A 153 -6.90 10.13 0.11
C GLY A 153 -8.15 10.99 0.14
N ALA A 154 -9.28 10.42 0.57
CA ALA A 154 -10.54 11.16 0.73
C ALA A 154 -10.42 12.33 1.75
N MET A 155 -9.66 12.15 2.83
CA MET A 155 -9.40 13.21 3.81
C MET A 155 -8.48 14.32 3.26
N MET A 156 -7.52 13.96 2.41
CA MET A 156 -6.61 14.92 1.75
C MET A 156 -7.32 15.74 0.69
N GLY A 157 -8.29 15.14 -0.03
CA GLY A 157 -9.06 15.78 -1.09
C GLY A 157 -8.21 16.27 -2.27
N ASP A 158 -8.85 17.01 -3.19
CA ASP A 158 -8.24 17.47 -4.44
C ASP A 158 -7.03 18.38 -4.23
N LYS A 159 -7.02 19.15 -3.13
CA LYS A 159 -5.96 20.13 -2.85
C LYS A 159 -4.57 19.54 -2.74
N HIS A 160 -4.46 18.25 -2.38
CA HIS A 160 -3.18 17.56 -2.32
C HIS A 160 -2.54 17.47 -3.70
N TYR A 161 -3.32 17.02 -4.66
CA TYR A 161 -2.89 16.89 -6.06
C TYR A 161 -2.68 18.26 -6.73
N GLU A 162 -3.58 19.21 -6.50
CA GLU A 162 -3.48 20.57 -7.03
C GLU A 162 -2.21 21.31 -6.59
N LYS A 163 -1.67 20.98 -5.40
CA LYS A 163 -0.40 21.50 -4.89
C LYS A 163 0.83 20.78 -5.46
N GLY A 164 0.66 19.86 -6.39
CA GLY A 164 1.74 19.13 -7.04
C GLY A 164 2.23 17.88 -6.30
N TRP A 165 1.51 17.41 -5.28
CA TRP A 165 1.84 16.15 -4.62
C TRP A 165 1.27 14.96 -5.38
N HIS A 166 2.10 13.95 -5.61
CA HIS A 166 1.68 12.70 -6.25
C HIS A 166 1.11 11.75 -5.20
N ALA A 167 -0.22 11.62 -5.16
CA ALA A 167 -0.90 10.86 -4.11
C ALA A 167 -0.48 9.38 -4.04
N THR A 168 -0.22 8.75 -5.18
CA THR A 168 0.32 7.38 -5.23
C THR A 168 1.59 7.25 -4.38
N GLY A 169 2.52 8.19 -4.51
CA GLY A 169 3.79 8.14 -3.76
C GLY A 169 3.66 8.57 -2.30
N THR A 170 2.81 9.56 -2.01
CA THR A 170 2.67 10.12 -0.65
C THR A 170 1.69 9.36 0.22
N VAL A 171 0.44 9.21 -0.23
CA VAL A 171 -0.62 8.52 0.52
C VAL A 171 -0.45 7.01 0.43
N GLY A 172 -0.09 6.47 -0.74
CA GLY A 172 0.10 5.03 -0.94
C GLY A 172 1.15 4.38 -0.03
N THR A 173 2.06 5.18 0.55
CA THR A 173 2.97 4.71 1.59
C THR A 173 2.23 4.23 2.84
N LEU A 174 1.12 4.88 3.20
CA LEU A 174 0.31 4.50 4.37
C LEU A 174 -0.47 3.20 4.12
N GLY A 175 -1.02 3.02 2.91
CA GLY A 175 -1.65 1.75 2.53
C GLY A 175 -0.66 0.59 2.53
N ALA A 176 0.55 0.81 1.98
CA ALA A 176 1.63 -0.17 2.01
C ALA A 176 2.03 -0.54 3.46
N ALA A 177 2.15 0.45 4.35
CA ALA A 177 2.45 0.24 5.77
C ALA A 177 1.33 -0.56 6.47
N ALA A 178 0.06 -0.23 6.22
CA ALA A 178 -1.08 -0.95 6.79
C ALA A 178 -1.15 -2.41 6.32
N ALA A 179 -0.91 -2.67 5.03
CA ALA A 179 -0.84 -4.03 4.48
C ALA A 179 0.31 -4.83 5.10
N ALA A 180 1.48 -4.22 5.25
CA ALA A 180 2.63 -4.84 5.91
C ALA A 180 2.33 -5.18 7.37
N ALA A 181 1.79 -4.22 8.14
CA ALA A 181 1.40 -4.40 9.53
C ALA A 181 0.38 -5.55 9.68
N ARG A 182 -0.59 -5.63 8.77
CA ARG A 182 -1.60 -6.70 8.75
C ARG A 182 -0.99 -8.09 8.51
N LEU A 183 -0.05 -8.23 7.56
CA LEU A 183 0.66 -9.49 7.30
C LEU A 183 1.57 -9.90 8.46
N MET A 184 2.16 -8.94 9.14
CA MET A 184 3.02 -9.15 10.30
C MET A 184 2.23 -9.39 11.60
N ASN A 185 0.90 -9.42 11.53
CA ASN A 185 -0.01 -9.58 12.68
C ASN A 185 0.25 -8.55 13.80
N LEU A 186 0.58 -7.32 13.45
CA LEU A 186 0.73 -6.24 14.41
C LEU A 186 -0.63 -5.90 15.03
N ASN A 187 -0.63 -5.61 16.33
CA ASN A 187 -1.84 -5.14 17.02
C ASN A 187 -2.17 -3.68 16.65
N SER A 188 -3.30 -3.17 17.14
CA SER A 188 -3.76 -1.82 16.80
C SER A 188 -2.77 -0.73 17.18
N ASP A 189 -2.14 -0.82 18.36
CA ASP A 189 -1.16 0.18 18.80
C ASP A 189 0.11 0.16 17.94
N GLN A 190 0.63 -1.04 17.67
CA GLN A 190 1.78 -1.22 16.76
C GLN A 190 1.46 -0.73 15.35
N THR A 191 0.25 -1.01 14.85
CA THR A 191 -0.20 -0.53 13.54
C THR A 191 -0.33 0.99 13.52
N ALA A 192 -0.82 1.60 14.60
CA ALA A 192 -0.87 3.06 14.72
C ALA A 192 0.54 3.68 14.61
N HIS A 193 1.53 3.09 15.26
CA HIS A 193 2.93 3.53 15.14
C HIS A 193 3.53 3.31 13.74
N CYS A 194 3.01 2.39 12.94
CA CYS A 194 3.41 2.25 11.54
C CYS A 194 2.80 3.32 10.62
N LEU A 195 1.67 3.87 11.02
CA LEU A 195 0.98 4.91 10.25
C LEU A 195 1.42 6.34 10.61
N GLY A 196 2.11 6.52 11.74
CA GLY A 196 2.68 7.79 12.19
C GLY A 196 2.16 8.24 13.54
#